data_ca9b472340e501bde971c1bae47dff54
#
_entry.id   ca9b472340e501bde971c1bae47dff54
#
_cell.length_a   1.000
_cell.length_b   1.000
_cell.length_c   1.000
_cell.angle_alpha   90.00
_cell.angle_beta   90.00
_cell.angle_gamma   90.00
#
_symmetry.space_group_name_H-M   'P 1'
#
loop_
_entity.id
_entity.type
_entity.pdbx_description
1 polymer ?
#
loop_
_entity_poly.entity_id
_entity_poly.type
_entity_poly.pdbx_seq_one_letter_code
_entity_poly.pdbx_strand_id
1 'polypeptide(L)'
;MRPLLTDPRSGKWDGPEGALTMRFAGPKNNHIPAKQHWAYRTERYRYIIYNNGKEELYDHANDPHEWDNLASNPEFDTLKAQYKRAIFDQLPYNEDAMQTVNIKREPSKSGAELWKDKYFKKYPQADSNGDGTLSWPELQTHKRGPKSIL
;
A
#
# COMPACT_ATOMS: atom_id res chain seq x y z
N MET A 1 -2.32 -25.33 18.38
CA MET A 1 -0.91 -25.74 18.18
C MET A 1 -0.47 -26.94 19.03
N ARG A 2 -0.99 -27.12 20.26
CA ARG A 2 -0.60 -28.27 21.10
C ARG A 2 -0.73 -29.64 20.40
N PRO A 3 -1.83 -29.97 19.69
CA PRO A 3 -1.96 -31.27 19.03
C PRO A 3 -0.86 -31.55 18.02
N LEU A 4 -0.41 -30.54 17.24
CA LEU A 4 0.65 -30.72 16.26
C LEU A 4 2.05 -30.80 16.89
N LEU A 5 2.25 -30.25 18.09
CA LEU A 5 3.50 -30.39 18.84
C LEU A 5 3.67 -31.78 19.47
N THR A 6 2.55 -32.39 19.86
CA THR A 6 2.55 -33.74 20.46
C THR A 6 2.54 -34.84 19.43
N ASP A 7 1.86 -34.62 18.31
CA ASP A 7 1.79 -35.55 17.18
C ASP A 7 1.76 -34.79 15.84
N PRO A 8 2.93 -34.51 15.27
CA PRO A 8 3.03 -33.75 14.04
C PRO A 8 2.52 -34.49 12.80
N ARG A 9 2.29 -35.83 12.88
CA ARG A 9 1.85 -36.62 11.74
C ARG A 9 0.34 -36.83 11.69
N SER A 10 -0.31 -36.98 12.83
CA SER A 10 -1.75 -37.27 12.92
C SER A 10 -2.54 -36.25 13.75
N GLY A 11 -1.86 -35.30 14.38
CA GLY A 11 -2.50 -34.21 15.13
C GLY A 11 -3.35 -33.34 14.22
N LYS A 12 -4.61 -33.12 14.63
CA LYS A 12 -5.52 -32.21 13.89
C LYS A 12 -5.27 -30.78 14.28
N TRP A 13 -5.20 -29.91 13.28
CA TRP A 13 -5.23 -28.47 13.45
C TRP A 13 -6.67 -28.02 13.68
N ASP A 14 -6.91 -27.33 14.81
CA ASP A 14 -8.19 -26.78 15.25
C ASP A 14 -8.25 -25.25 15.20
N GLY A 15 -7.20 -24.61 14.67
CA GLY A 15 -7.08 -23.18 14.53
C GLY A 15 -7.61 -22.65 13.18
N PRO A 16 -7.32 -21.38 12.86
CA PRO A 16 -7.70 -20.76 11.59
C PRO A 16 -7.18 -21.55 10.38
N GLU A 17 -7.94 -21.57 9.30
CA GLU A 17 -7.60 -22.21 8.04
C GLU A 17 -6.32 -21.61 7.42
N GLY A 18 -6.07 -20.33 7.66
CA GLY A 18 -4.93 -19.62 7.11
C GLY A 18 -4.15 -18.83 8.15
N ALA A 19 -2.96 -18.43 7.74
CA ALA A 19 -2.08 -17.58 8.52
C ALA A 19 -2.30 -16.10 8.16
N LEU A 20 -2.51 -15.27 9.19
CA LEU A 20 -2.59 -13.82 9.06
C LEU A 20 -1.20 -13.20 9.16
N THR A 21 -0.85 -12.37 8.18
CA THR A 21 0.42 -11.62 8.16
C THR A 21 0.15 -10.14 7.97
N MET A 22 0.85 -9.31 8.72
CA MET A 22 0.81 -7.85 8.59
C MET A 22 2.09 -7.35 7.93
N ARG A 23 1.92 -6.44 6.95
CA ARG A 23 3.01 -5.67 6.39
C ARG A 23 2.91 -4.21 6.83
N PHE A 24 4.00 -3.72 7.34
CA PHE A 24 4.15 -2.33 7.74
C PHE A 24 4.01 -1.34 6.58
N ALA A 25 3.11 -0.39 6.72
CA ALA A 25 2.79 0.61 5.68
C ALA A 25 3.56 1.94 5.82
N GLY A 26 4.70 1.90 6.52
CA GLY A 26 5.62 3.04 6.67
C GLY A 26 5.54 3.74 8.04
N PRO A 27 6.59 4.53 8.38
CA PRO A 27 6.83 5.05 9.74
C PRO A 27 5.69 5.92 10.29
N LYS A 28 4.97 6.64 9.42
CA LYS A 28 3.84 7.49 9.83
C LYS A 28 2.61 6.71 10.26
N ASN A 29 2.57 5.41 10.00
CA ASN A 29 1.39 4.56 10.18
C ASN A 29 1.63 3.42 11.18
N ASN A 30 2.82 3.31 11.79
CA ASN A 30 3.24 2.12 12.52
C ASN A 30 2.41 1.77 13.77
N HIS A 31 1.71 2.73 14.36
CA HIS A 31 0.88 2.49 15.55
C HIS A 31 -0.60 2.33 15.24
N ILE A 32 -0.99 2.32 13.96
CA ILE A 32 -2.40 2.30 13.57
C ILE A 32 -2.66 1.04 12.76
N PRO A 33 -3.22 -0.03 13.36
CA PRO A 33 -3.49 -1.29 12.67
C PRO A 33 -4.30 -1.11 11.39
N ALA A 34 -5.33 -0.25 11.39
CA ALA A 34 -6.15 0.04 10.22
C ALA A 34 -5.38 0.65 9.03
N LYS A 35 -4.16 1.13 9.25
CA LYS A 35 -3.29 1.68 8.20
C LYS A 35 -2.25 0.69 7.68
N GLN A 36 -2.28 -0.54 8.14
CA GLN A 36 -1.37 -1.58 7.68
C GLN A 36 -1.93 -2.31 6.45
N HIS A 37 -1.09 -3.15 5.86
CA HIS A 37 -1.49 -4.09 4.82
C HIS A 37 -1.58 -5.47 5.45
N TRP A 38 -2.60 -6.23 5.04
CA TRP A 38 -2.86 -7.54 5.60
C TRP A 38 -2.85 -8.59 4.51
N ALA A 39 -2.28 -9.75 4.81
CA ALA A 39 -2.31 -10.90 3.94
C ALA A 39 -2.83 -12.12 4.72
N TYR A 40 -3.70 -12.89 4.07
CA TYR A 40 -4.22 -14.15 4.57
C TYR A 40 -3.78 -15.27 3.65
N ARG A 41 -2.98 -16.19 4.17
CA ARG A 41 -2.38 -17.29 3.41
C ARG A 41 -2.97 -18.61 3.88
N THR A 42 -3.73 -19.27 2.99
CA THR A 42 -4.16 -20.66 3.15
C THR A 42 -3.17 -21.61 2.44
N GLU A 43 -3.44 -22.90 2.43
CA GLU A 43 -2.63 -23.86 1.68
C GLU A 43 -2.57 -23.52 0.18
N ARG A 44 -3.71 -23.17 -0.41
CA ARG A 44 -3.84 -22.91 -1.85
C ARG A 44 -3.76 -21.44 -2.23
N TYR A 45 -4.46 -20.55 -1.49
CA TYR A 45 -4.61 -19.17 -1.90
C TYR A 45 -3.85 -18.21 -0.99
N ARG A 46 -3.41 -17.08 -1.58
CA ARG A 46 -2.97 -15.91 -0.85
C ARG A 46 -3.83 -14.71 -1.23
N TYR A 47 -4.50 -14.14 -0.26
CA TYR A 47 -5.28 -12.91 -0.39
C TYR A 47 -4.58 -11.78 0.34
N ILE A 48 -4.50 -10.60 -0.29
CA ILE A 48 -3.88 -9.40 0.26
C ILE A 48 -4.89 -8.27 0.18
N ILE A 49 -5.04 -7.52 1.27
CA ILE A 49 -5.77 -6.26 1.30
C ILE A 49 -4.83 -5.14 1.73
N TYR A 50 -4.74 -4.12 0.91
CA TYR A 50 -3.95 -2.94 1.16
C TYR A 50 -4.74 -1.90 1.94
N ASN A 51 -4.05 -1.03 2.68
CA ASN A 51 -4.67 0.06 3.43
C ASN A 51 -5.42 1.08 2.56
N ASN A 52 -5.26 1.05 1.25
CA ASN A 52 -5.96 1.87 0.27
C ASN A 52 -7.15 1.14 -0.39
N GLY A 53 -7.53 -0.03 0.13
CA GLY A 53 -8.63 -0.84 -0.38
C GLY A 53 -8.31 -1.65 -1.63
N LYS A 54 -7.09 -1.58 -2.19
CA LYS A 54 -6.68 -2.48 -3.27
C LYS A 54 -6.53 -3.89 -2.75
N GLU A 55 -6.81 -4.85 -3.62
CA GLU A 55 -6.79 -6.27 -3.31
C GLU A 55 -5.92 -7.04 -4.29
N GLU A 56 -5.33 -8.12 -3.80
CA GLU A 56 -4.67 -9.13 -4.63
C GLU A 56 -5.11 -10.52 -4.17
N LEU A 57 -5.25 -11.43 -5.12
CA LEU A 57 -5.55 -12.83 -4.88
C LEU A 57 -4.72 -13.70 -5.82
N TYR A 58 -4.05 -14.70 -5.27
CA TYR A 58 -3.21 -15.63 -6.02
C TYR A 58 -3.55 -17.07 -5.70
N ASP A 59 -3.56 -17.93 -6.72
CA ASP A 59 -3.81 -19.38 -6.61
C ASP A 59 -2.49 -20.15 -6.76
N HIS A 60 -1.87 -20.50 -5.68
CA HIS A 60 -0.57 -21.16 -5.68
C HIS A 60 -0.57 -22.59 -6.25
N ALA A 61 -1.74 -23.18 -6.42
CA ALA A 61 -1.82 -24.47 -7.10
C ALA A 61 -1.58 -24.33 -8.61
N ASN A 62 -1.98 -23.20 -9.20
CA ASN A 62 -1.84 -22.92 -10.63
C ASN A 62 -0.78 -21.88 -10.94
N ASP A 63 -0.53 -20.96 -10.03
CA ASP A 63 0.44 -19.86 -10.14
C ASP A 63 1.31 -19.74 -8.87
N PRO A 64 2.32 -20.61 -8.72
CA PRO A 64 3.20 -20.59 -7.55
C PRO A 64 4.10 -19.35 -7.47
N HIS A 65 4.20 -18.58 -8.56
CA HIS A 65 5.03 -17.38 -8.65
C HIS A 65 4.25 -16.06 -8.48
N GLU A 66 2.91 -16.15 -8.35
CA GLU A 66 2.05 -14.97 -8.14
C GLU A 66 2.13 -13.94 -9.28
N TRP A 67 2.16 -14.41 -10.52
CA TRP A 67 2.19 -13.53 -11.70
C TRP A 67 0.81 -13.01 -12.07
N ASP A 68 -0.25 -13.81 -11.81
CA ASP A 68 -1.61 -13.51 -12.22
C ASP A 68 -2.49 -13.13 -11.02
N ASN A 69 -2.78 -11.83 -10.88
CA ASN A 69 -3.66 -11.33 -9.84
C ASN A 69 -5.14 -11.58 -10.19
N LEU A 70 -5.77 -12.50 -9.48
CA LEU A 70 -7.16 -12.92 -9.68
C LEU A 70 -8.18 -11.99 -8.99
N ALA A 71 -7.77 -10.96 -8.27
CA ALA A 71 -8.67 -10.13 -7.48
C ALA A 71 -9.71 -9.36 -8.30
N SER A 72 -9.46 -9.13 -9.60
CA SER A 72 -10.41 -8.50 -10.51
C SER A 72 -11.38 -9.47 -11.19
N ASN A 73 -11.19 -10.78 -11.07
CA ASN A 73 -12.06 -11.78 -11.66
C ASN A 73 -13.29 -12.03 -10.76
N PRO A 74 -14.53 -11.77 -11.24
CA PRO A 74 -15.76 -11.93 -10.46
C PRO A 74 -16.02 -13.35 -9.92
N GLU A 75 -15.46 -14.37 -10.56
CA GLU A 75 -15.57 -15.76 -10.08
C GLU A 75 -15.00 -15.94 -8.66
N PHE A 76 -14.06 -15.09 -8.26
CA PHE A 76 -13.41 -15.14 -6.94
C PHE A 76 -14.01 -14.17 -5.92
N ASP A 77 -15.09 -13.45 -6.23
CA ASP A 77 -15.66 -12.45 -5.30
C ASP A 77 -16.10 -13.08 -3.98
N THR A 78 -16.72 -14.25 -4.02
CA THR A 78 -17.11 -14.98 -2.80
C THR A 78 -15.90 -15.39 -1.96
N LEU A 79 -14.86 -15.89 -2.60
CA LEU A 79 -13.62 -16.30 -1.91
C LEU A 79 -12.91 -15.09 -1.28
N LYS A 80 -12.82 -13.98 -2.01
CA LYS A 80 -12.25 -12.72 -1.48
C LYS A 80 -13.02 -12.23 -0.26
N ALA A 81 -14.37 -12.24 -0.33
CA ALA A 81 -15.21 -11.84 0.79
C ALA A 81 -14.99 -12.75 2.01
N GLN A 82 -14.85 -14.05 1.81
CA GLN A 82 -14.55 -15.01 2.87
C GLN A 82 -13.19 -14.72 3.52
N TYR A 83 -12.13 -14.51 2.74
CA TYR A 83 -10.81 -14.24 3.28
C TYR A 83 -10.70 -12.86 3.92
N LYS A 84 -11.37 -11.86 3.35
CA LYS A 84 -11.51 -10.54 3.97
C LYS A 84 -12.14 -10.64 5.35
N ARG A 85 -13.25 -11.38 5.46
CA ARG A 85 -13.90 -11.64 6.75
C ARG A 85 -12.96 -12.36 7.73
N ALA A 86 -12.25 -13.40 7.27
CA ALA A 86 -11.29 -14.13 8.11
C ALA A 86 -10.15 -13.25 8.63
N ILE A 87 -9.73 -12.23 7.87
CA ILE A 87 -8.78 -11.21 8.34
C ILE A 87 -9.40 -10.39 9.47
N PHE A 88 -10.57 -9.78 9.23
CA PHE A 88 -11.18 -8.86 10.19
C PHE A 88 -11.71 -9.54 11.45
N ASP A 89 -12.12 -10.81 11.38
CA ASP A 89 -12.48 -11.60 12.56
C ASP A 89 -11.28 -11.81 13.53
N GLN A 90 -10.05 -11.70 13.03
CA GLN A 90 -8.83 -11.82 13.85
C GLN A 90 -8.27 -10.46 14.30
N LEU A 91 -8.81 -9.35 13.81
CA LEU A 91 -8.35 -8.01 14.13
C LEU A 91 -9.26 -7.31 15.14
N PRO A 92 -8.74 -6.39 15.95
CA PRO A 92 -9.54 -5.64 16.93
C PRO A 92 -10.39 -4.51 16.30
N TYR A 93 -10.54 -4.47 14.99
CA TYR A 93 -11.30 -3.46 14.24
C TYR A 93 -11.89 -4.09 12.97
N ASN A 94 -12.91 -3.45 12.40
CA ASN A 94 -13.59 -3.89 11.20
C ASN A 94 -13.05 -3.21 9.92
N GLU A 95 -13.58 -3.61 8.76
CA GLU A 95 -13.22 -3.06 7.46
C GLU A 95 -13.47 -1.56 7.33
N ASP A 96 -14.52 -1.02 7.97
CA ASP A 96 -14.85 0.40 7.92
C ASP A 96 -13.72 1.27 8.47
N ALA A 97 -13.01 0.78 9.49
CA ALA A 97 -11.84 1.46 10.03
C ALA A 97 -10.68 1.56 9.03
N MET A 98 -10.54 0.60 8.09
CA MET A 98 -9.58 0.71 6.98
C MET A 98 -10.03 1.71 5.94
N GLN A 99 -11.31 1.75 5.59
CA GLN A 99 -11.86 2.65 4.58
C GLN A 99 -11.78 4.12 5.03
N THR A 100 -12.00 4.41 6.30
CA THR A 100 -11.88 5.77 6.85
C THR A 100 -10.47 6.35 6.72
N VAL A 101 -9.46 5.50 6.63
CA VAL A 101 -8.06 5.90 6.42
C VAL A 101 -7.80 6.33 4.97
N ASN A 102 -8.61 5.87 4.02
CA ASN A 102 -8.47 6.16 2.59
C ASN A 102 -9.13 7.46 2.13
N ILE A 103 -9.89 8.12 2.99
CA ILE A 103 -10.54 9.38 2.65
C ILE A 103 -9.49 10.50 2.61
N LYS A 104 -9.12 10.88 1.40
CA LYS A 104 -8.24 11.99 1.02
C LYS A 104 -6.74 11.78 1.22
N ARG A 105 -6.14 10.90 0.43
CA ARG A 105 -4.82 11.26 -0.08
C ARG A 105 -5.02 12.20 -1.27
N GLU A 106 -4.89 13.49 -1.03
CA GLU A 106 -4.40 14.38 -2.09
C GLU A 106 -3.18 13.71 -2.71
N PRO A 107 -3.03 13.72 -4.04
CA PRO A 107 -1.84 13.14 -4.67
C PRO A 107 -0.63 13.76 -3.97
N SER A 108 0.12 12.94 -3.24
CA SER A 108 1.32 13.44 -2.54
C SER A 108 2.25 13.93 -3.62
N LYS A 109 2.60 15.22 -3.56
CA LYS A 109 3.58 15.81 -4.47
C LYS A 109 4.81 14.92 -4.51
N SER A 110 5.33 14.66 -5.69
CA SER A 110 6.57 13.91 -5.87
C SER A 110 7.71 14.59 -5.10
N GLY A 111 8.77 13.85 -4.78
CA GLY A 111 9.93 14.45 -4.12
C GLY A 111 10.51 15.63 -4.91
N ALA A 112 10.42 15.59 -6.25
CA ALA A 112 10.83 16.69 -7.13
C ALA A 112 9.91 17.92 -7.00
N GLU A 113 8.59 17.72 -6.86
CA GLU A 113 7.64 18.82 -6.64
C GLU A 113 7.80 19.46 -5.27
N LEU A 114 7.98 18.66 -4.22
CA LEU A 114 8.25 19.17 -2.87
C LEU A 114 9.57 19.96 -2.82
N TRP A 115 10.58 19.52 -3.58
CA TRP A 115 11.84 20.23 -3.68
C TRP A 115 11.69 21.55 -4.46
N LYS A 116 10.93 21.56 -5.58
CA LYS A 116 10.62 22.79 -6.32
C LYS A 116 9.87 23.81 -5.46
N ASP A 117 8.89 23.40 -4.70
CA ASP A 117 8.15 24.27 -3.78
C ASP A 117 9.08 24.90 -2.73
N LYS A 118 9.98 24.09 -2.13
CA LYS A 118 10.98 24.61 -1.18
C LYS A 118 11.95 25.59 -1.84
N TYR A 119 12.36 25.28 -3.07
CA TYR A 119 13.25 26.15 -3.83
C TYR A 119 12.57 27.47 -4.17
N PHE A 120 11.34 27.42 -4.68
CA PHE A 120 10.53 28.61 -4.98
C PHE A 120 10.30 29.50 -3.76
N LYS A 121 9.96 28.89 -2.63
CA LYS A 121 9.81 29.64 -1.36
C LYS A 121 11.09 30.38 -0.96
N LYS A 122 12.25 29.81 -1.23
CA LYS A 122 13.55 30.43 -0.93
C LYS A 122 13.97 31.47 -1.96
N TYR A 123 13.58 31.28 -3.22
CA TYR A 123 13.98 32.11 -4.37
C TYR A 123 12.74 32.45 -5.22
N PRO A 124 11.85 33.37 -4.75
CA PRO A 124 10.64 33.76 -5.50
C PRO A 124 10.94 34.35 -6.87
N GLN A 125 12.10 34.99 -7.01
CA GLN A 125 12.58 35.60 -8.27
C GLN A 125 12.95 34.56 -9.35
N ALA A 126 12.92 33.28 -9.03
CA ALA A 126 13.10 32.19 -10.01
C ALA A 126 11.89 32.00 -10.90
N ASP A 127 10.71 32.47 -10.48
CA ASP A 127 9.49 32.57 -11.28
C ASP A 127 9.62 33.79 -12.21
N SER A 128 10.10 33.54 -13.42
CA SER A 128 10.41 34.61 -14.38
C SER A 128 9.18 35.12 -15.14
N ASN A 129 8.11 34.32 -15.18
CA ASN A 129 6.87 34.67 -15.86
C ASN A 129 5.79 35.18 -14.90
N GLY A 130 5.99 35.06 -13.58
CA GLY A 130 5.07 35.55 -12.55
C GLY A 130 3.77 34.77 -12.41
N ASP A 131 3.73 33.51 -12.85
CA ASP A 131 2.54 32.65 -12.79
C ASP A 131 2.29 31.99 -11.43
N GLY A 132 3.20 32.21 -10.46
CA GLY A 132 3.12 31.64 -9.11
C GLY A 132 3.55 30.19 -9.01
N THR A 133 4.14 29.63 -10.07
CA THR A 133 4.68 28.27 -10.09
C THR A 133 6.12 28.27 -10.60
N LEU A 134 6.91 27.25 -10.22
CA LEU A 134 8.28 27.12 -10.71
C LEU A 134 8.37 26.01 -11.75
N SER A 135 8.50 26.37 -13.00
CA SER A 135 8.73 25.43 -14.08
C SER A 135 10.18 24.93 -14.15
N TRP A 136 10.45 23.81 -14.83
CA TRP A 136 11.80 23.30 -15.02
C TRP A 136 12.70 24.25 -15.85
N PRO A 137 12.22 24.88 -16.94
CA PRO A 137 12.99 25.88 -17.67
C PRO A 137 13.43 27.07 -16.81
N GLU A 138 12.54 27.64 -16.02
CA GLU A 138 12.81 28.76 -15.10
C GLU A 138 13.86 28.38 -14.05
N LEU A 139 13.70 27.20 -13.45
CA LEU A 139 14.66 26.67 -12.49
C LEU A 139 16.05 26.55 -13.09
N GLN A 140 16.15 26.00 -14.31
CA GLN A 140 17.45 25.87 -14.99
C GLN A 140 18.06 27.22 -15.32
N THR A 141 17.26 28.18 -15.76
CA THR A 141 17.71 29.54 -16.07
C THR A 141 18.23 30.25 -14.82
N HIS A 142 17.47 30.17 -13.71
CA HIS A 142 17.87 30.78 -12.46
C HIS A 142 19.16 30.16 -11.87
N LYS A 143 19.34 28.83 -11.98
CA LYS A 143 20.56 28.16 -11.50
C LYS A 143 21.81 28.45 -12.35
N ARG A 144 21.63 28.69 -13.63
CA ARG A 144 22.78 28.99 -14.54
C ARG A 144 23.26 30.43 -14.45
N GLY A 145 22.48 31.32 -13.79
CA GLY A 145 22.74 32.75 -13.82
C GLY A 145 22.46 33.39 -15.20
N PRO A 146 22.47 34.72 -15.30
CA PRO A 146 22.39 35.39 -16.58
C PRO A 146 23.59 34.98 -17.40
N LYS A 147 23.35 34.49 -18.63
CA LYS A 147 24.44 34.30 -19.62
C LYS A 147 25.11 35.65 -19.82
N SER A 148 26.38 35.80 -19.45
CA SER A 148 27.19 36.93 -19.85
C SER A 148 27.17 36.98 -21.37
N ILE A 149 26.49 37.99 -21.91
CA ILE A 149 26.58 38.32 -23.32
C ILE A 149 27.93 39.07 -23.43
N LEU A 150 28.94 38.38 -23.89
CA LEU A 150 30.15 38.97 -24.43
C LEU A 150 29.92 39.26 -25.90
#